data_56abea65e58cc2a4acbca4ed542bcaca
#
_entry.id   56abea65e58cc2a4acbca4ed542bcaca
#
_cell.length_a   1.000
_cell.length_b   1.000
_cell.length_c   1.000
_cell.angle_alpha   90.00
_cell.angle_beta   90.00
_cell.angle_gamma   90.00
#
_symmetry.space_group_name_H-M   'P 1'
#
loop_
_entity.id
_entity.type
_entity.pdbx_description
1 polymer ?
#
loop_
_entity_poly.entity_id
_entity_poly.type
_entity_poly.pdbx_seq_one_letter_code
_entity_poly.pdbx_strand_id
1 'polypeptide(L)'
;MISDLHITAFQIPLVWENTPKNLAFIEKQFINLSQKTDLLLLPEMFTSGFTMKPDAVSETMKGETIRWMKKWAAKLGIAIGGSIVIKESSKFYNRFIFVTPKGNLSYYDKRHLFTLAGEHLEYESGKNDGILEYKGWKICLRICYDLRFPTWSRNTQNYDVLIYVANWPQPRVNAWDILLKARAIENMSYVVGVNRIGEDQKENIYPGHTAVYDGLGKCISESADSLKLVISAKLNYLELQELRRELHFLEDQDSFDLY
;
A
#
# COMPACT_ATOMS: atom_id res chain seq x y z
N MET A 1 25.54 -7.51 -3.13
CA MET A 1 24.77 -7.23 -1.88
C MET A 1 23.51 -6.49 -2.26
N ILE A 2 22.37 -6.83 -1.64
CA ILE A 2 21.10 -6.09 -1.81
C ILE A 2 21.28 -4.75 -1.08
N SER A 3 20.95 -3.65 -1.77
CA SER A 3 21.04 -2.30 -1.21
C SER A 3 19.83 -1.97 -0.33
N ASP A 4 19.98 -0.99 0.55
CA ASP A 4 18.87 -0.43 1.30
C ASP A 4 17.76 0.07 0.35
N LEU A 5 16.51 0.07 0.83
CA LEU A 5 15.35 0.54 0.08
C LEU A 5 14.80 1.81 0.72
N HIS A 6 14.75 2.90 -0.04
CA HIS A 6 14.19 4.15 0.43
C HIS A 6 12.74 4.28 -0.05
N ILE A 7 11.80 4.29 0.90
CA ILE A 7 10.37 4.41 0.65
C ILE A 7 9.93 5.82 0.96
N THR A 8 9.09 6.36 0.08
CA THR A 8 8.33 7.58 0.32
C THR A 8 6.84 7.27 0.16
N ALA A 9 6.04 7.57 1.15
CA ALA A 9 4.60 7.42 1.14
C ALA A 9 3.93 8.79 1.10
N PHE A 10 2.96 8.97 0.22
CA PHE A 10 2.15 10.18 0.17
C PHE A 10 0.90 10.01 1.02
N GLN A 11 0.82 10.80 2.09
CA GLN A 11 -0.33 10.93 2.98
C GLN A 11 -1.16 12.14 2.53
N ILE A 12 -2.01 11.97 1.53
CA ILE A 12 -2.62 13.08 0.79
C ILE A 12 -4.15 13.08 0.89
N PRO A 13 -4.79 14.26 0.78
CA PRO A 13 -6.22 14.35 0.59
C PRO A 13 -6.58 13.86 -0.83
N LEU A 14 -7.78 13.28 -0.97
CA LEU A 14 -8.31 12.83 -2.24
C LEU A 14 -9.62 13.56 -2.55
N VAL A 15 -9.70 14.12 -3.74
CA VAL A 15 -10.94 14.68 -4.26
C VAL A 15 -11.82 13.53 -4.73
N TRP A 16 -13.04 13.46 -4.20
CA TRP A 16 -13.99 12.39 -4.46
C TRP A 16 -14.29 12.24 -5.94
N GLU A 17 -14.16 11.01 -6.46
CA GLU A 17 -14.47 10.60 -7.83
C GLU A 17 -13.89 11.54 -8.91
N ASN A 18 -12.68 12.09 -8.69
CA ASN A 18 -12.09 13.07 -9.60
C ASN A 18 -10.63 12.74 -9.92
N THR A 19 -10.42 11.77 -10.81
CA THR A 19 -9.10 11.31 -11.24
C THR A 19 -8.18 12.45 -11.71
N PRO A 20 -8.61 13.37 -12.60
CA PRO A 20 -7.72 14.44 -13.07
C PRO A 20 -7.20 15.34 -11.95
N LYS A 21 -8.06 15.72 -10.99
CA LYS A 21 -7.65 16.58 -9.86
C LYS A 21 -6.69 15.84 -8.93
N ASN A 22 -6.94 14.55 -8.67
CA ASN A 22 -6.08 13.74 -7.83
C ASN A 22 -4.70 13.55 -8.45
N LEU A 23 -4.61 13.19 -9.73
CA LEU A 23 -3.34 13.05 -10.43
C LEU A 23 -2.56 14.38 -10.48
N ALA A 24 -3.23 15.50 -10.79
CA ALA A 24 -2.60 16.81 -10.80
C ALA A 24 -2.09 17.25 -9.42
N PHE A 25 -2.80 16.88 -8.34
CA PHE A 25 -2.34 17.13 -6.97
C PHE A 25 -1.09 16.32 -6.65
N ILE A 26 -1.08 15.01 -7.01
CA ILE A 26 0.08 14.13 -6.80
C ILE A 26 1.30 14.64 -7.57
N GLU A 27 1.14 15.07 -8.82
CA GLU A 27 2.24 15.64 -9.61
C GLU A 27 2.89 16.84 -8.95
N LYS A 28 2.09 17.71 -8.32
CA LYS A 28 2.62 18.87 -7.55
C LYS A 28 3.46 18.43 -6.35
N GLN A 29 3.18 17.26 -5.77
CA GLN A 29 3.95 16.74 -4.63
C GLN A 29 5.30 16.14 -5.03
N PHE A 30 5.54 15.86 -6.31
CA PHE A 30 6.82 15.29 -6.75
C PHE A 30 8.04 16.18 -6.46
N ILE A 31 7.84 17.48 -6.30
CA ILE A 31 8.90 18.41 -5.86
C ILE A 31 9.41 18.10 -4.44
N ASN A 32 8.57 17.44 -3.64
CA ASN A 32 8.88 17.08 -2.26
C ASN A 32 9.53 15.70 -2.14
N LEU A 33 9.73 14.98 -3.25
CA LEU A 33 10.38 13.67 -3.23
C LEU A 33 11.88 13.82 -2.93
N SER A 34 12.36 13.00 -2.01
CA SER A 34 13.79 12.86 -1.79
C SER A 34 14.46 12.27 -3.03
N GLN A 35 15.64 12.78 -3.40
CA GLN A 35 16.46 12.22 -4.48
C GLN A 35 16.87 10.77 -4.24
N LYS A 36 16.79 10.28 -3.00
CA LYS A 36 17.09 8.88 -2.62
C LYS A 36 15.87 7.96 -2.70
N THR A 37 14.67 8.46 -3.01
CA THR A 37 13.47 7.61 -3.09
C THR A 37 13.63 6.52 -4.14
N ASP A 38 13.39 5.28 -3.75
CA ASP A 38 13.35 4.11 -4.63
C ASP A 38 11.92 3.70 -4.98
N LEU A 39 11.00 3.86 -4.03
CA LEU A 39 9.60 3.47 -4.13
C LEU A 39 8.70 4.57 -3.57
N LEU A 40 7.82 5.09 -4.40
CA LEU A 40 6.73 5.98 -4.01
C LEU A 40 5.44 5.17 -3.81
N LEU A 41 4.78 5.36 -2.68
CA LEU A 41 3.50 4.74 -2.35
C LEU A 41 2.38 5.78 -2.25
N LEU A 42 1.26 5.48 -2.87
CA LEU A 42 0.03 6.26 -2.90
C LEU A 42 -1.08 5.53 -2.14
N PRO A 43 -2.08 6.22 -1.58
CA PRO A 43 -3.18 5.60 -0.83
C PRO A 43 -4.03 4.62 -1.65
N GLU A 44 -4.95 3.92 -0.97
CA GLU A 44 -6.01 3.13 -1.60
C GLU A 44 -6.90 4.02 -2.46
N MET A 45 -7.25 3.52 -3.67
CA MET A 45 -8.10 4.24 -4.64
C MET A 45 -7.68 5.72 -4.81
N PHE A 46 -6.38 5.96 -4.99
CA PHE A 46 -5.80 7.31 -4.98
C PHE A 46 -6.34 8.23 -6.08
N THR A 47 -7.02 7.68 -7.06
CA THR A 47 -7.65 8.44 -8.16
C THR A 47 -9.08 8.87 -7.87
N SER A 48 -9.78 8.18 -6.95
CA SER A 48 -11.22 8.37 -6.74
C SER A 48 -11.64 8.56 -5.29
N GLY A 49 -10.82 8.12 -4.31
CA GLY A 49 -11.30 7.83 -2.97
C GLY A 49 -12.12 6.53 -2.93
N PHE A 50 -12.47 6.07 -1.73
CA PHE A 50 -13.13 4.77 -1.50
C PHE A 50 -14.61 4.82 -1.88
N THR A 51 -14.92 4.66 -3.17
CA THR A 51 -16.28 4.73 -3.73
C THR A 51 -16.93 3.36 -3.91
N MET A 52 -18.25 3.30 -3.76
CA MET A 52 -19.12 2.17 -4.12
C MET A 52 -19.84 2.42 -5.46
N LYS A 53 -19.27 3.28 -6.32
CA LYS A 53 -19.75 3.51 -7.69
C LYS A 53 -18.61 3.22 -8.69
N PRO A 54 -18.17 1.95 -8.81
CA PRO A 54 -17.01 1.62 -9.62
C PRO A 54 -17.17 1.99 -11.09
N ASP A 55 -18.36 1.91 -11.66
CA ASP A 55 -18.60 2.28 -13.07
C ASP A 55 -18.21 3.73 -13.39
N ALA A 56 -18.35 4.64 -12.44
CA ALA A 56 -18.06 6.07 -12.63
C ALA A 56 -16.56 6.38 -12.73
N VAL A 57 -15.69 5.52 -12.15
CA VAL A 57 -14.27 5.81 -11.93
C VAL A 57 -13.32 4.72 -12.43
N SER A 58 -13.88 3.59 -12.86
CA SER A 58 -13.05 2.46 -13.28
C SER A 58 -12.34 2.71 -14.59
N GLU A 59 -11.16 2.16 -14.69
CA GLU A 59 -10.42 2.05 -15.94
C GLU A 59 -9.97 0.60 -16.17
N THR A 60 -9.47 0.32 -17.37
CA THR A 60 -8.85 -0.99 -17.67
C THR A 60 -7.36 -0.96 -17.34
N MET A 61 -6.68 -2.11 -17.39
CA MET A 61 -5.22 -2.20 -17.26
C MET A 61 -4.44 -1.45 -18.37
N LYS A 62 -5.13 -0.89 -19.36
CA LYS A 62 -4.59 0.00 -20.39
C LYS A 62 -5.05 1.45 -20.21
N GLY A 63 -5.66 1.77 -19.06
CA GLY A 63 -6.27 3.05 -18.75
C GLY A 63 -5.28 4.20 -18.58
N GLU A 64 -5.82 5.37 -18.30
CA GLU A 64 -5.05 6.62 -18.21
C GLU A 64 -4.10 6.60 -17.01
N THR A 65 -4.59 6.15 -15.84
CA THR A 65 -3.77 6.10 -14.63
C THR A 65 -2.60 5.13 -14.78
N ILE A 66 -2.81 3.98 -15.42
CA ILE A 66 -1.71 3.03 -15.70
C ILE A 66 -0.62 3.67 -16.58
N ARG A 67 -1.02 4.39 -17.62
CA ARG A 67 -0.08 5.14 -18.48
C ARG A 67 0.62 6.24 -17.70
N TRP A 68 -0.10 6.95 -16.86
CA TRP A 68 0.43 7.98 -15.95
C TRP A 68 1.47 7.40 -15.00
N MET A 69 1.18 6.29 -14.32
CA MET A 69 2.12 5.62 -13.42
C MET A 69 3.41 5.21 -14.17
N LYS A 70 3.27 4.60 -15.35
CA LYS A 70 4.43 4.21 -16.19
C LYS A 70 5.27 5.40 -16.60
N LYS A 71 4.63 6.48 -17.07
CA LYS A 71 5.31 7.73 -17.46
C LYS A 71 6.13 8.30 -16.30
N TRP A 72 5.51 8.41 -15.12
CA TRP A 72 6.17 9.03 -13.98
C TRP A 72 7.20 8.11 -13.33
N ALA A 73 6.97 6.82 -13.26
CA ALA A 73 7.97 5.85 -12.80
C ALA A 73 9.26 5.93 -13.64
N ALA A 74 9.12 5.97 -14.97
CA ALA A 74 10.26 6.14 -15.87
C ALA A 74 10.94 7.51 -15.72
N LYS A 75 10.15 8.61 -15.66
CA LYS A 75 10.68 9.98 -15.57
C LYS A 75 11.43 10.23 -14.25
N LEU A 76 10.93 9.70 -13.15
CA LEU A 76 11.53 9.88 -11.81
C LEU A 76 12.60 8.81 -11.50
N GLY A 77 12.67 7.73 -12.28
CA GLY A 77 13.60 6.63 -12.04
C GLY A 77 13.25 5.78 -10.80
N ILE A 78 12.00 5.82 -10.31
CA ILE A 78 11.53 5.16 -9.10
C ILE A 78 10.34 4.24 -9.39
N ALA A 79 10.10 3.23 -8.54
CA ALA A 79 8.84 2.50 -8.61
C ALA A 79 7.69 3.33 -8.01
N ILE A 80 6.47 3.10 -8.50
CA ILE A 80 5.25 3.73 -7.98
C ILE A 80 4.22 2.64 -7.67
N GLY A 81 3.66 2.67 -6.44
CA GLY A 81 2.63 1.75 -5.98
C GLY A 81 1.41 2.47 -5.40
N GLY A 82 0.22 1.88 -5.56
CA GLY A 82 -1.03 2.38 -5.01
C GLY A 82 -2.23 1.67 -5.62
N SER A 83 -3.43 1.74 -5.02
CA SER A 83 -4.57 1.05 -5.63
C SER A 83 -5.50 1.98 -6.38
N ILE A 84 -6.18 1.42 -7.37
CA ILE A 84 -7.18 2.07 -8.22
C ILE A 84 -8.33 1.12 -8.52
N VAL A 85 -9.43 1.63 -9.04
CA VAL A 85 -10.57 0.83 -9.49
C VAL A 85 -10.32 0.32 -10.91
N ILE A 86 -10.24 -1.00 -11.08
CA ILE A 86 -10.05 -1.65 -12.39
C ILE A 86 -11.30 -2.40 -12.79
N LYS A 87 -11.73 -2.20 -14.03
CA LYS A 87 -12.74 -3.02 -14.71
C LYS A 87 -12.08 -4.07 -15.59
N GLU A 88 -12.40 -5.33 -15.34
CA GLU A 88 -11.92 -6.47 -16.12
C GLU A 88 -13.04 -7.49 -16.29
N SER A 89 -13.33 -7.88 -17.52
CA SER A 89 -14.39 -8.88 -17.85
C SER A 89 -15.73 -8.59 -17.18
N SER A 90 -16.22 -7.34 -17.23
CA SER A 90 -17.46 -6.86 -16.59
C SER A 90 -17.48 -6.83 -15.05
N LYS A 91 -16.37 -7.13 -14.39
CA LYS A 91 -16.19 -7.09 -12.94
C LYS A 91 -15.29 -5.92 -12.54
N PHE A 92 -15.45 -5.47 -11.28
CA PHE A 92 -14.64 -4.40 -10.73
C PHE A 92 -13.75 -4.93 -9.63
N TYR A 93 -12.53 -4.39 -9.55
CA TYR A 93 -11.51 -4.76 -8.57
C TYR A 93 -10.92 -3.50 -7.93
N ASN A 94 -10.75 -3.53 -6.62
CA ASN A 94 -9.84 -2.63 -5.93
C ASN A 94 -8.44 -3.21 -6.10
N ARG A 95 -7.70 -2.71 -7.11
CA ARG A 95 -6.43 -3.29 -7.55
C ARG A 95 -5.25 -2.42 -7.16
N PHE A 96 -4.36 -2.96 -6.33
CA PHE A 96 -3.04 -2.39 -6.12
C PHE A 96 -2.20 -2.58 -7.37
N ILE A 97 -1.69 -1.50 -7.91
CA ILE A 97 -0.79 -1.48 -9.06
C ILE A 97 0.61 -1.12 -8.58
N PHE A 98 1.60 -1.88 -8.99
CA PHE A 98 3.02 -1.61 -8.76
C PHE A 98 3.72 -1.50 -10.11
N VAL A 99 4.33 -0.35 -10.40
CA VAL A 99 5.03 -0.08 -11.67
C VAL A 99 6.48 0.25 -11.39
N THR A 100 7.40 -0.47 -12.03
CA THR A 100 8.84 -0.18 -11.96
C THR A 100 9.26 0.92 -12.94
N PRO A 101 10.45 1.56 -12.78
CA PRO A 101 10.98 2.52 -13.76
C PRO A 101 11.09 1.98 -15.18
N LYS A 102 11.27 0.67 -15.34
CA LYS A 102 11.32 -0.02 -16.64
C LYS A 102 9.95 -0.30 -17.24
N GLY A 103 8.85 0.09 -16.55
CA GLY A 103 7.49 -0.12 -16.99
C GLY A 103 6.92 -1.51 -16.74
N ASN A 104 7.66 -2.40 -16.05
CA ASN A 104 7.12 -3.69 -15.59
C ASN A 104 6.03 -3.44 -14.57
N LEU A 105 4.95 -4.20 -14.66
CA LEU A 105 3.77 -4.06 -13.84
C LEU A 105 3.49 -5.35 -13.09
N SER A 106 3.28 -5.22 -11.77
CA SER A 106 2.71 -6.25 -10.89
C SER A 106 1.45 -5.71 -10.25
N TYR A 107 0.54 -6.58 -9.83
CA TYR A 107 -0.69 -6.15 -9.19
C TYR A 107 -1.16 -7.12 -8.11
N TYR A 108 -2.03 -6.61 -7.24
CA TYR A 108 -2.76 -7.36 -6.23
C TYR A 108 -4.21 -6.89 -6.19
N ASP A 109 -5.16 -7.80 -6.28
CA ASP A 109 -6.58 -7.52 -6.09
C ASP A 109 -6.95 -7.73 -4.63
N LYS A 110 -7.61 -6.74 -4.02
CA LYS A 110 -8.05 -6.80 -2.62
C LYS A 110 -8.85 -8.07 -2.36
N ARG A 111 -8.38 -8.88 -1.41
CA ARG A 111 -9.04 -10.14 -1.06
C ARG A 111 -10.23 -9.92 -0.13
N HIS A 112 -10.05 -9.11 0.92
CA HIS A 112 -11.09 -8.90 1.92
C HIS A 112 -11.83 -7.61 1.63
N LEU A 113 -13.04 -7.74 1.09
CA LEU A 113 -13.91 -6.62 0.76
C LEU A 113 -14.61 -6.12 2.03
N PHE A 114 -14.66 -4.81 2.21
CA PHE A 114 -15.23 -4.18 3.40
C PHE A 114 -16.76 -4.22 3.39
N THR A 115 -17.32 -5.29 3.94
CA THR A 115 -18.77 -5.59 3.94
C THR A 115 -19.62 -4.51 4.60
N LEU A 116 -19.09 -3.85 5.65
CA LEU A 116 -19.81 -2.75 6.33
C LEU A 116 -20.13 -1.57 5.39
N ALA A 117 -19.29 -1.33 4.38
CA ALA A 117 -19.53 -0.30 3.36
C ALA A 117 -20.25 -0.83 2.11
N GLY A 118 -20.53 -2.12 2.04
CA GLY A 118 -21.12 -2.74 0.86
C GLY A 118 -20.14 -3.04 -0.27
N GLU A 119 -18.82 -2.99 -0.03
CA GLU A 119 -17.78 -3.20 -1.06
C GLU A 119 -17.96 -4.55 -1.78
N HIS A 120 -18.37 -5.59 -1.05
CA HIS A 120 -18.64 -6.94 -1.59
C HIS A 120 -19.83 -7.02 -2.57
N LEU A 121 -20.66 -6.01 -2.66
CA LEU A 121 -21.77 -5.93 -3.61
C LEU A 121 -21.33 -5.34 -4.96
N GLU A 122 -20.24 -4.56 -4.94
CA GLU A 122 -19.76 -3.78 -6.09
C GLU A 122 -18.44 -4.29 -6.68
N TYR A 123 -17.62 -4.95 -5.86
CA TYR A 123 -16.28 -5.37 -6.23
C TYR A 123 -16.10 -6.88 -6.07
N GLU A 124 -15.22 -7.46 -6.87
CA GLU A 124 -14.80 -8.85 -6.76
C GLU A 124 -13.59 -9.02 -5.84
N SER A 125 -13.61 -10.08 -5.06
CA SER A 125 -12.47 -10.50 -4.21
C SER A 125 -11.32 -11.04 -5.05
N GLY A 126 -10.09 -10.59 -4.73
CA GLY A 126 -8.86 -11.10 -5.33
C GLY A 126 -8.50 -12.51 -4.86
N LYS A 127 -7.66 -13.18 -5.68
CA LYS A 127 -7.16 -14.54 -5.39
C LYS A 127 -5.64 -14.65 -5.40
N ASN A 128 -4.95 -13.65 -5.94
CA ASN A 128 -3.49 -13.64 -6.03
C ASN A 128 -2.85 -13.22 -4.70
N ASP A 129 -1.66 -13.73 -4.44
CA ASP A 129 -0.93 -13.53 -3.18
C ASP A 129 -0.28 -12.14 -3.05
N GLY A 130 -0.17 -11.39 -4.15
CA GLY A 130 0.37 -10.04 -4.15
C GLY A 130 1.88 -9.96 -3.87
N ILE A 131 2.63 -11.04 -4.12
CA ILE A 131 4.08 -11.07 -3.95
C ILE A 131 4.79 -10.63 -5.22
N LEU A 132 5.80 -9.79 -5.06
CA LEU A 132 6.67 -9.35 -6.14
C LEU A 132 8.12 -9.13 -5.66
N GLU A 133 9.04 -9.00 -6.61
CA GLU A 133 10.43 -8.63 -6.32
C GLU A 133 10.78 -7.28 -6.94
N TYR A 134 11.45 -6.43 -6.16
CA TYR A 134 11.98 -5.15 -6.61
C TYR A 134 13.32 -4.84 -5.94
N LYS A 135 14.36 -4.58 -6.74
CA LYS A 135 15.74 -4.33 -6.26
C LYS A 135 16.29 -5.41 -5.30
N GLY A 136 15.83 -6.65 -5.47
CA GLY A 136 16.21 -7.77 -4.60
C GLY A 136 15.40 -7.91 -3.32
N TRP A 137 14.48 -6.96 -3.04
CA TRP A 137 13.53 -7.04 -1.94
C TRP A 137 12.28 -7.79 -2.37
N LYS A 138 11.81 -8.72 -1.54
CA LYS A 138 10.55 -9.40 -1.71
C LYS A 138 9.45 -8.63 -1.00
N ILE A 139 8.46 -8.18 -1.76
CA ILE A 139 7.41 -7.26 -1.30
C ILE A 139 6.05 -7.95 -1.38
N CYS A 140 5.27 -7.83 -0.32
CA CYS A 140 3.89 -8.30 -0.23
C CYS A 140 2.93 -7.10 -0.25
N LEU A 141 1.96 -7.12 -1.16
CA LEU A 141 0.97 -6.05 -1.32
C LEU A 141 -0.35 -6.42 -0.66
N ARG A 142 -0.95 -5.49 0.08
CA ARG A 142 -2.25 -5.61 0.73
C ARG A 142 -3.01 -4.29 0.65
N ILE A 143 -4.34 -4.37 0.80
CA ILE A 143 -5.20 -3.20 0.72
C ILE A 143 -6.11 -3.13 1.94
N CYS A 144 -5.96 -2.07 2.73
CA CYS A 144 -6.87 -1.57 3.76
C CYS A 144 -7.44 -2.68 4.68
N TYR A 145 -8.63 -3.18 4.41
CA TYR A 145 -9.33 -4.16 5.23
C TYR A 145 -8.58 -5.48 5.38
N ASP A 146 -7.69 -5.83 4.44
CA ASP A 146 -6.80 -6.99 4.55
C ASP A 146 -5.97 -6.97 5.85
N LEU A 147 -5.70 -5.77 6.40
CA LEU A 147 -4.98 -5.60 7.67
C LEU A 147 -5.63 -6.34 8.84
N ARG A 148 -6.96 -6.54 8.82
CA ARG A 148 -7.68 -7.24 9.87
C ARG A 148 -7.56 -8.76 9.83
N PHE A 149 -6.95 -9.31 8.77
CA PHE A 149 -6.88 -10.75 8.51
C PHE A 149 -5.42 -11.24 8.57
N PRO A 150 -4.91 -11.61 9.78
CA PRO A 150 -3.51 -11.97 9.98
C PRO A 150 -3.08 -13.16 9.14
N THR A 151 -3.91 -14.18 9.02
CA THR A 151 -3.61 -15.41 8.28
C THR A 151 -3.29 -15.13 6.81
N TRP A 152 -4.03 -14.20 6.16
CA TRP A 152 -3.78 -13.80 4.77
C TRP A 152 -2.45 -13.05 4.58
N SER A 153 -1.98 -12.40 5.62
CA SER A 153 -0.73 -11.64 5.61
C SER A 153 0.42 -12.36 6.29
N ARG A 154 0.22 -13.63 6.73
CA ARG A 154 1.28 -14.41 7.39
C ARG A 154 2.46 -14.62 6.43
N ASN A 155 3.69 -14.42 6.95
CA ASN A 155 4.92 -14.50 6.15
C ASN A 155 5.35 -15.94 5.86
N THR A 156 4.55 -16.65 5.08
CA THR A 156 4.85 -18.00 4.60
C THR A 156 5.74 -18.03 3.35
N GLN A 157 5.98 -16.85 2.75
CA GLN A 157 6.76 -16.72 1.52
C GLN A 157 8.07 -15.94 1.70
N ASN A 158 8.48 -15.67 2.93
CA ASN A 158 9.70 -14.95 3.26
C ASN A 158 9.79 -13.56 2.60
N TYR A 159 8.67 -12.80 2.58
CA TYR A 159 8.71 -11.43 2.12
C TYR A 159 9.44 -10.53 3.14
N ASP A 160 10.12 -9.50 2.63
CA ASP A 160 10.89 -8.56 3.45
C ASP A 160 10.08 -7.33 3.85
N VAL A 161 9.14 -6.93 2.99
CA VAL A 161 8.31 -5.75 3.17
C VAL A 161 6.84 -6.10 2.92
N LEU A 162 5.97 -5.71 3.86
CA LEU A 162 4.53 -5.81 3.74
C LEU A 162 3.93 -4.40 3.64
N ILE A 163 3.21 -4.12 2.57
CA ILE A 163 2.65 -2.81 2.27
C ILE A 163 1.13 -2.85 2.35
N TYR A 164 0.56 -1.92 3.11
CA TYR A 164 -0.88 -1.64 3.16
C TYR A 164 -1.16 -0.22 2.65
N VAL A 165 -2.03 -0.08 1.66
CA VAL A 165 -2.58 1.20 1.24
C VAL A 165 -4.05 1.29 1.66
N ALA A 166 -4.51 2.46 2.15
CA ALA A 166 -5.81 2.54 2.81
C ALA A 166 -6.55 3.88 2.63
N ASN A 167 -7.90 3.79 2.78
CA ASN A 167 -8.78 4.85 3.24
C ASN A 167 -9.31 4.44 4.64
N TRP A 168 -8.49 4.64 5.68
CA TRP A 168 -8.81 4.18 7.03
C TRP A 168 -9.28 5.35 7.91
N PRO A 169 -10.55 5.40 8.30
CA PRO A 169 -11.13 6.58 8.94
C PRO A 169 -10.82 6.66 10.45
N GLN A 170 -10.91 7.86 10.97
CA GLN A 170 -10.58 8.24 12.34
C GLN A 170 -11.23 7.34 13.43
N PRO A 171 -12.52 6.95 13.38
CA PRO A 171 -13.10 6.12 14.44
C PRO A 171 -12.44 4.76 14.63
N ARG A 172 -11.64 4.32 13.68
CA ARG A 172 -10.94 3.03 13.69
C ARG A 172 -9.41 3.14 13.65
N VAL A 173 -8.86 4.36 13.81
CA VAL A 173 -7.42 4.63 13.67
C VAL A 173 -6.57 3.85 14.68
N ASN A 174 -7.05 3.68 15.90
CA ASN A 174 -6.36 2.87 16.92
C ASN A 174 -6.10 1.42 16.44
N ALA A 175 -7.07 0.83 15.73
CA ALA A 175 -6.86 -0.50 15.15
C ALA A 175 -5.83 -0.48 14.00
N TRP A 176 -5.77 0.58 13.22
CA TRP A 176 -4.75 0.77 12.19
C TRP A 176 -3.35 0.77 12.79
N ASP A 177 -3.10 1.60 13.80
CA ASP A 177 -1.79 1.74 14.46
C ASP A 177 -1.33 0.43 15.12
N ILE A 178 -2.23 -0.22 15.86
CA ILE A 178 -1.90 -1.46 16.56
C ILE A 178 -1.65 -2.61 15.58
N LEU A 179 -2.51 -2.78 14.59
CA LEU A 179 -2.42 -3.92 13.68
C LEU A 179 -1.22 -3.81 12.73
N LEU A 180 -0.86 -2.62 12.25
CA LEU A 180 0.36 -2.45 11.46
C LEU A 180 1.60 -2.90 12.24
N LYS A 181 1.70 -2.47 13.50
CA LYS A 181 2.79 -2.88 14.38
C LYS A 181 2.78 -4.39 14.63
N ALA A 182 1.61 -4.98 14.90
CA ALA A 182 1.47 -6.42 15.10
C ALA A 182 1.92 -7.20 13.87
N ARG A 183 1.52 -6.77 12.64
CA ARG A 183 1.96 -7.39 11.38
C ARG A 183 3.47 -7.35 11.19
N ALA A 184 4.14 -6.27 11.63
CA ALA A 184 5.59 -6.19 11.55
C ALA A 184 6.27 -7.22 12.46
N ILE A 185 5.81 -7.31 13.71
CA ILE A 185 6.38 -8.21 14.74
C ILE A 185 6.16 -9.68 14.36
N GLU A 186 4.92 -10.09 14.11
CA GLU A 186 4.58 -11.49 13.86
C GLU A 186 5.18 -12.04 12.55
N ASN A 187 5.46 -11.17 11.58
CA ASN A 187 5.99 -11.54 10.28
C ASN A 187 7.50 -11.26 10.13
N MET A 188 8.12 -10.70 11.16
CA MET A 188 9.54 -10.30 11.14
C MET A 188 9.90 -9.61 9.84
N SER A 189 9.11 -8.60 9.46
CA SER A 189 9.24 -7.86 8.21
C SER A 189 9.05 -6.37 8.44
N TYR A 190 9.57 -5.55 7.53
CA TYR A 190 9.14 -4.17 7.50
C TYR A 190 7.65 -4.09 7.12
N VAL A 191 6.90 -3.21 7.79
CA VAL A 191 5.50 -2.93 7.45
C VAL A 191 5.33 -1.47 7.13
N VAL A 192 4.75 -1.19 5.95
CA VAL A 192 4.45 0.16 5.48
C VAL A 192 2.93 0.31 5.41
N GLY A 193 2.39 1.19 6.23
CA GLY A 193 0.97 1.58 6.17
C GLY A 193 0.84 2.95 5.55
N VAL A 194 0.12 3.07 4.43
CA VAL A 194 -0.13 4.32 3.73
C VAL A 194 -1.61 4.65 3.80
N ASN A 195 -1.97 5.70 4.53
CA ASN A 195 -3.35 6.13 4.65
C ASN A 195 -3.51 7.56 4.09
N ARG A 196 -4.69 7.87 3.58
CA ARG A 196 -5.03 9.23 3.16
C ARG A 196 -5.31 10.15 4.36
N ILE A 197 -5.38 11.45 4.09
CA ILE A 197 -5.91 12.48 5.01
C ILE A 197 -7.14 13.16 4.41
N GLY A 198 -7.76 14.05 5.21
CA GLY A 198 -8.90 14.87 4.82
C GLY A 198 -10.24 14.19 5.04
N GLU A 199 -11.25 14.65 4.35
CA GLU A 199 -12.63 14.22 4.50
C GLU A 199 -13.18 13.69 3.19
N ASP A 200 -14.18 12.81 3.24
CA ASP A 200 -14.93 12.36 2.08
C ASP A 200 -16.35 12.98 2.04
N GLN A 201 -17.12 12.67 0.99
CA GLN A 201 -18.49 13.19 0.84
C GLN A 201 -19.49 12.70 1.88
N LYS A 202 -19.13 11.70 2.69
CA LYS A 202 -19.95 11.17 3.80
C LYS A 202 -19.46 11.69 5.15
N GLU A 203 -18.66 12.76 5.16
CA GLU A 203 -18.09 13.38 6.36
C GLU A 203 -17.18 12.43 7.17
N ASN A 204 -16.67 11.36 6.55
CA ASN A 204 -15.67 10.55 7.19
C ASN A 204 -14.33 11.28 7.21
N ILE A 205 -13.77 11.48 8.41
CA ILE A 205 -12.47 12.09 8.60
C ILE A 205 -11.40 10.99 8.51
N TYR A 206 -10.34 11.28 7.75
CA TYR A 206 -9.16 10.43 7.57
C TYR A 206 -7.95 11.12 8.20
N PRO A 207 -7.37 10.57 9.28
CA PRO A 207 -6.36 11.26 10.07
C PRO A 207 -4.94 11.03 9.55
N GLY A 208 -4.75 10.24 8.49
CA GLY A 208 -3.43 9.79 8.05
C GLY A 208 -2.91 8.62 8.88
N HIS A 209 -1.96 8.88 9.79
CA HIS A 209 -1.24 7.82 10.53
C HIS A 209 -0.48 6.87 9.59
N THR A 210 0.04 7.41 8.48
CA THR A 210 1.00 6.72 7.64
C THR A 210 2.27 6.44 8.42
N ALA A 211 2.71 5.20 8.47
CA ALA A 211 3.86 4.82 9.28
C ALA A 211 4.64 3.65 8.66
N VAL A 212 5.91 3.54 9.03
CA VAL A 212 6.78 2.40 8.69
C VAL A 212 7.33 1.80 9.98
N TYR A 213 7.17 0.50 10.11
CA TYR A 213 7.65 -0.27 11.26
C TYR A 213 8.73 -1.26 10.83
N ASP A 214 9.75 -1.45 11.66
CA ASP A 214 10.72 -2.54 11.50
C ASP A 214 10.18 -3.89 12.04
N GLY A 215 10.94 -4.97 11.85
CA GLY A 215 10.54 -6.31 12.25
C GLY A 215 10.35 -6.51 13.77
N LEU A 216 10.72 -5.54 14.59
CA LEU A 216 10.46 -5.51 16.04
C LEU A 216 9.28 -4.59 16.40
N GLY A 217 8.61 -3.99 15.41
CA GLY A 217 7.48 -3.10 15.62
C GLY A 217 7.87 -1.69 16.06
N LYS A 218 9.15 -1.30 15.91
CA LYS A 218 9.58 0.08 16.14
C LYS A 218 9.21 0.93 14.94
N CYS A 219 8.57 2.08 15.18
CA CYS A 219 8.33 3.05 14.12
C CYS A 219 9.65 3.70 13.68
N ILE A 220 9.98 3.56 12.40
CA ILE A 220 11.21 4.08 11.78
C ILE A 220 10.96 5.20 10.78
N SER A 221 9.71 5.49 10.45
CA SER A 221 9.37 6.65 9.65
C SER A 221 9.51 7.93 10.47
N GLU A 222 9.76 9.05 9.78
CA GLU A 222 9.60 10.35 10.38
C GLU A 222 8.17 10.49 10.93
N SER A 223 8.03 11.25 12.04
CA SER A 223 6.73 11.45 12.72
C SER A 223 5.61 11.74 11.72
N ALA A 224 4.59 10.91 11.73
CA ALA A 224 3.37 11.08 10.96
C ALA A 224 2.47 12.13 11.63
N ASP A 225 2.91 13.39 11.65
CA ASP A 225 2.01 14.50 11.90
C ASP A 225 0.96 14.50 10.80
N SER A 226 -0.32 14.64 11.16
CA SER A 226 -1.44 14.71 10.21
C SER A 226 -1.30 15.81 9.16
N LEU A 227 -0.41 16.76 9.39
CA LEU A 227 -0.09 17.85 8.47
C LEU A 227 1.01 17.48 7.46
N LYS A 228 1.80 16.43 7.70
CA LYS A 228 2.83 16.00 6.75
C LYS A 228 2.21 15.22 5.58
N LEU A 229 2.43 15.73 4.37
CA LEU A 229 1.97 15.05 3.14
C LEU A 229 2.92 13.95 2.67
N VAL A 230 4.17 13.98 3.10
CA VAL A 230 5.24 13.10 2.64
C VAL A 230 5.91 12.46 3.85
N ILE A 231 5.85 11.14 3.92
CA ILE A 231 6.45 10.32 4.96
C ILE A 231 7.52 9.45 4.33
N SER A 232 8.75 9.49 4.86
CA SER A 232 9.87 8.73 4.31
C SER A 232 10.49 7.81 5.36
N ALA A 233 11.01 6.68 4.88
CA ALA A 233 11.79 5.76 5.68
C ALA A 233 12.87 5.08 4.83
N LYS A 234 13.95 4.69 5.48
CA LYS A 234 15.01 3.85 4.92
C LYS A 234 14.91 2.46 5.53
N LEU A 235 14.78 1.45 4.69
CA LEU A 235 14.78 0.04 5.09
C LEU A 235 16.17 -0.53 4.89
N ASN A 236 16.73 -1.18 5.90
CA ASN A 236 18.04 -1.80 5.85
C ASN A 236 17.90 -3.32 5.67
N TYR A 237 18.36 -3.84 4.53
CA TYR A 237 18.23 -5.26 4.21
C TYR A 237 19.04 -6.15 5.17
N LEU A 238 20.28 -5.74 5.45
CA LEU A 238 21.18 -6.55 6.30
C LEU A 238 20.64 -6.65 7.74
N GLU A 239 20.17 -5.53 8.31
CA GLU A 239 19.59 -5.53 9.66
C GLU A 239 18.38 -6.46 9.74
N LEU A 240 17.50 -6.50 8.74
CA LEU A 240 16.37 -7.41 8.71
C LEU A 240 16.81 -8.88 8.67
N GLN A 241 17.79 -9.20 7.82
CA GLN A 241 18.28 -10.59 7.71
C GLN A 241 19.05 -11.03 8.96
N GLU A 242 19.78 -10.14 9.60
CA GLU A 242 20.44 -10.40 10.88
C GLU A 242 19.42 -10.67 11.99
N LEU A 243 18.41 -9.81 12.12
CA LEU A 243 17.32 -10.00 13.06
C LEU A 243 16.64 -11.38 12.92
N ARG A 244 16.31 -11.77 11.68
CA ARG A 244 15.69 -13.06 11.38
C ARG A 244 16.58 -14.23 11.76
N ARG A 245 17.88 -14.11 11.49
CA ARG A 245 18.87 -15.14 11.78
C ARG A 245 19.13 -15.30 13.28
N GLU A 246 19.00 -14.22 14.06
CA GLU A 246 19.18 -14.26 15.51
C GLU A 246 17.96 -14.82 16.26
N LEU A 247 16.75 -14.48 15.80
CA LEU A 247 15.51 -14.79 16.54
C LEU A 247 14.79 -16.05 16.06
N HIS A 248 14.97 -16.48 14.80
CA HIS A 248 14.40 -17.70 14.22
C HIS A 248 12.87 -17.85 14.25
N PHE A 249 12.10 -16.84 14.70
CA PHE A 249 10.65 -16.95 14.93
C PHE A 249 9.82 -17.36 13.71
N LEU A 250 10.30 -17.13 12.49
CA LEU A 250 9.62 -17.59 11.28
C LEU A 250 9.78 -19.09 11.04
N GLU A 251 10.78 -19.72 11.64
CA GLU A 251 11.02 -21.16 11.52
C GLU A 251 10.04 -21.95 12.41
N ASP A 252 9.54 -21.33 13.49
CA ASP A 252 8.60 -21.93 14.46
C ASP A 252 7.12 -21.76 14.04
N GLN A 253 6.85 -21.15 12.87
CA GLN A 253 5.49 -20.88 12.46
C GLN A 253 4.71 -22.16 12.07
N ASP A 254 3.42 -22.18 12.39
CA ASP A 254 2.52 -23.23 11.94
C ASP A 254 2.34 -23.24 10.42
N SER A 255 2.16 -24.44 9.84
CA SER A 255 1.72 -24.60 8.46
C SER A 255 0.19 -24.62 8.39
N PHE A 256 -0.38 -23.96 7.40
CA PHE A 256 -1.82 -23.93 7.16
C PHE A 256 -2.14 -23.71 5.69
N ASP A 257 -3.31 -24.14 5.27
CA ASP A 257 -3.85 -23.89 3.94
C ASP A 257 -5.03 -22.92 4.01
N LEU A 258 -5.09 -21.99 3.07
CA LEU A 258 -6.21 -21.07 2.89
C LEU A 258 -7.11 -21.58 1.76
N TYR A 259 -8.37 -21.85 2.06
CA TYR A 259 -9.39 -22.30 1.13
C TYR A 259 -10.21 -21.15 0.54
#